data_2ad1b48191abe5309d4d49d82f352ab2
#
_entry.id   2ad1b48191abe5309d4d49d82f352ab2
#
_cell.length_a   1.000
_cell.length_b   1.000
_cell.length_c   1.000
_cell.angle_alpha   90.00
_cell.angle_beta   90.00
_cell.angle_gamma   90.00
#
_symmetry.space_group_name_H-M   'P 1'
#
loop_
_entity.id
_entity.type
_entity.pdbx_description
1 polymer ?
#
loop_
_entity_poly.entity_id
_entity_poly.type
_entity_poly.pdbx_seq_one_letter_code
_entity_poly.pdbx_strand_id
1 'polypeptide(L)'
;MKKRLLTTAIVIATLLIFVTGAYTLLRPPASKPAPMPPAPAEQAPDPEPIPGVPAFDVAKYPKEPQIRVYMADRGIIQTMALEKYIEGVIAQEMQPEWPAEALAAQAIASRTLTISAIEAGTIKRLHNADVSTSKDELQAYAPQKVNERVRQAVQNTRGEILLYAGGLVNSIYSSCNGQIGATREESFPKEIDHETPYFQPVADNCFKYAPENIQSWTVKIPGREVAAAIGYNGNPADIRILERGPSGRILFIGAGSKKMYGSDFRRAVGYERLKSTLVTEMNYDGDNFVFKGMGWGNGVGLCQWGAYTYAKDGKLAKDIIAHYYPGTQVKKLWQ
;
A
#
# COMPACT_ATOMS: atom_id res chain seq x y z
N MET A 1 -69.96 62.10 11.51
CA MET A 1 -68.81 61.66 12.29
C MET A 1 -68.54 60.12 12.15
N LYS A 2 -69.53 59.24 12.27
CA LYS A 2 -69.31 57.77 12.23
C LYS A 2 -68.71 57.23 10.94
N LYS A 3 -69.03 57.78 9.75
CA LYS A 3 -68.44 57.30 8.48
C LYS A 3 -66.93 57.63 8.30
N ARG A 4 -66.45 58.75 8.84
CA ARG A 4 -65.00 59.12 8.79
C ARG A 4 -64.14 58.27 9.71
N LEU A 5 -64.63 57.87 10.88
CA LEU A 5 -63.92 56.98 11.81
C LEU A 5 -63.77 55.56 11.26
N LEU A 6 -64.83 55.09 10.55
CA LEU A 6 -64.71 53.68 9.95
C LEU A 6 -63.74 53.63 8.82
N THR A 7 -63.65 54.69 7.98
CA THR A 7 -62.68 54.73 6.84
C THR A 7 -61.19 54.83 7.37
N THR A 8 -60.96 55.60 8.44
CA THR A 8 -59.62 55.72 9.02
C THR A 8 -59.19 54.42 9.70
N ALA A 9 -60.10 53.69 10.34
CA ALA A 9 -59.76 52.39 10.95
C ALA A 9 -59.45 51.33 9.91
N ILE A 10 -60.13 51.30 8.76
CA ILE A 10 -59.85 50.35 7.70
C ILE A 10 -58.52 50.67 7.03
N VAL A 11 -58.17 51.94 6.82
CA VAL A 11 -56.85 52.32 6.25
C VAL A 11 -55.68 51.97 7.20
N ILE A 12 -55.83 52.16 8.50
CA ILE A 12 -54.79 51.77 9.47
C ILE A 12 -54.66 50.25 9.57
N ALA A 13 -55.75 49.48 9.49
CA ALA A 13 -55.68 48.02 9.53
C ALA A 13 -55.04 47.47 8.23
N THR A 14 -55.32 48.05 7.04
CA THR A 14 -54.68 47.63 5.80
C THR A 14 -53.18 47.99 5.76
N LEU A 15 -52.79 49.15 6.32
CA LEU A 15 -51.36 49.52 6.40
C LEU A 15 -50.58 48.61 7.36
N LEU A 16 -51.18 48.21 8.49
CA LEU A 16 -50.57 47.26 9.45
C LEU A 16 -50.40 45.88 8.84
N ILE A 17 -51.31 45.40 8.04
CA ILE A 17 -51.21 44.10 7.35
C ILE A 17 -50.13 44.14 6.24
N PHE A 18 -50.00 45.27 5.52
CA PHE A 18 -48.93 45.45 4.54
C PHE A 18 -47.54 45.57 5.16
N VAL A 19 -47.40 46.25 6.29
CA VAL A 19 -46.11 46.38 6.99
C VAL A 19 -45.68 45.05 7.64
N THR A 20 -46.59 44.28 8.22
CA THR A 20 -46.29 42.96 8.76
C THR A 20 -46.02 41.94 7.70
N GLY A 21 -46.74 42.00 6.55
CA GLY A 21 -46.50 41.13 5.37
C GLY A 21 -45.15 41.42 4.70
N ALA A 22 -44.76 42.71 4.59
CA ALA A 22 -43.47 43.10 4.03
C ALA A 22 -42.30 42.71 4.97
N TYR A 23 -42.50 42.74 6.28
CA TYR A 23 -41.47 42.34 7.26
C TYR A 23 -41.22 40.84 7.28
N THR A 24 -42.20 40.00 6.96
CA THR A 24 -42.04 38.55 6.81
C THR A 24 -41.44 38.15 5.49
N LEU A 25 -41.66 38.93 4.40
CA LEU A 25 -41.05 38.69 3.08
C LEU A 25 -39.59 39.18 2.97
N LEU A 26 -39.16 40.09 3.83
CA LEU A 26 -37.79 40.65 3.87
C LEU A 26 -36.87 39.98 4.90
N ARG A 27 -37.36 39.01 5.67
CA ARG A 27 -36.47 38.24 6.54
C ARG A 27 -35.61 37.32 5.66
N PRO A 28 -34.27 37.47 5.66
CA PRO A 28 -33.42 36.46 5.06
C PRO A 28 -33.72 35.12 5.73
N PRO A 29 -33.72 34.02 4.97
CA PRO A 29 -33.90 32.72 5.56
C PRO A 29 -32.86 32.54 6.67
N ALA A 30 -33.30 32.06 7.83
CA ALA A 30 -32.40 31.78 8.93
C ALA A 30 -31.25 30.89 8.41
N SER A 31 -30.05 31.39 8.49
CA SER A 31 -28.88 30.61 8.13
C SER A 31 -28.92 29.30 8.93
N LYS A 32 -28.93 28.16 8.24
CA LYS A 32 -28.74 26.87 8.92
C LYS A 32 -27.49 27.03 9.80
N PRO A 33 -27.54 26.59 11.07
CA PRO A 33 -26.37 26.61 11.92
C PRO A 33 -25.25 25.87 11.15
N ALA A 34 -24.08 26.46 11.10
CA ALA A 34 -22.92 25.80 10.52
C ALA A 34 -22.79 24.42 11.16
N PRO A 35 -22.49 23.36 10.37
CA PRO A 35 -22.26 22.05 10.95
C PRO A 35 -21.17 22.22 12.01
N MET A 36 -21.45 21.72 13.21
CA MET A 36 -20.44 21.66 14.28
C MET A 36 -19.20 21.00 13.70
N PRO A 37 -18.00 21.52 13.97
CA PRO A 37 -16.79 20.81 13.62
C PRO A 37 -16.89 19.39 14.20
N PRO A 38 -16.50 18.35 13.45
CA PRO A 38 -16.48 17.00 13.99
C PRO A 38 -15.72 17.02 15.31
N ALA A 39 -16.29 16.37 16.33
CA ALA A 39 -15.60 16.17 17.59
C ALA A 39 -14.18 15.66 17.28
N PRO A 40 -13.15 16.07 18.05
CA PRO A 40 -11.82 15.52 17.88
C PRO A 40 -11.97 14.00 17.85
N ALA A 41 -11.48 13.36 16.78
CA ALA A 41 -11.48 11.90 16.69
C ALA A 41 -10.79 11.41 17.96
N GLU A 42 -11.49 10.61 18.74
CA GLU A 42 -10.93 9.93 19.90
C GLU A 42 -9.69 9.19 19.39
N GLN A 43 -8.51 9.58 19.86
CA GLN A 43 -7.28 8.96 19.44
C GLN A 43 -7.37 7.48 19.80
N ALA A 44 -7.33 6.62 18.80
CA ALA A 44 -7.25 5.19 19.04
C ALA A 44 -6.09 4.95 20.03
N PRO A 45 -6.25 4.03 21.01
CA PRO A 45 -5.18 3.71 21.95
C PRO A 45 -3.92 3.32 21.18
N ASP A 46 -2.74 3.67 21.72
CA ASP A 46 -1.47 3.27 21.14
C ASP A 46 -1.45 1.74 20.97
N PRO A 47 -0.96 1.23 19.85
CA PRO A 47 -0.93 -0.20 19.60
C PRO A 47 -0.03 -0.91 20.61
N GLU A 48 -0.45 -2.11 21.02
CA GLU A 48 0.35 -2.96 21.93
C GLU A 48 1.63 -3.46 21.24
N PRO A 49 2.75 -3.56 21.97
CA PRO A 49 3.99 -4.13 21.44
C PRO A 49 3.79 -5.56 20.91
N ILE A 50 4.41 -5.86 19.77
CA ILE A 50 4.34 -7.19 19.17
C ILE A 50 5.26 -8.13 19.94
N PRO A 51 4.78 -9.27 20.46
CA PRO A 51 5.63 -10.26 21.12
C PRO A 51 6.80 -10.71 20.23
N GLY A 52 8.01 -10.69 20.75
CA GLY A 52 9.24 -11.06 20.03
C GLY A 52 9.85 -9.97 19.16
N VAL A 53 9.17 -8.82 18.95
CA VAL A 53 9.74 -7.68 18.24
C VAL A 53 10.31 -6.67 19.26
N PRO A 54 11.63 -6.48 19.30
CA PRO A 54 12.24 -5.52 20.22
C PRO A 54 11.91 -4.08 19.83
N ALA A 55 11.89 -3.19 20.84
CA ALA A 55 11.83 -1.76 20.57
C ALA A 55 13.07 -1.34 19.76
N PHE A 56 12.84 -0.53 18.72
CA PHE A 56 13.91 -0.04 17.86
C PHE A 56 14.67 1.10 18.54
N ASP A 57 15.98 0.94 18.67
CA ASP A 57 16.84 1.98 19.23
C ASP A 57 17.15 3.06 18.17
N VAL A 58 16.37 4.13 18.17
CA VAL A 58 16.55 5.27 17.27
C VAL A 58 17.89 5.99 17.49
N ALA A 59 18.52 5.86 18.67
CA ALA A 59 19.79 6.50 18.97
C ALA A 59 20.98 5.89 18.20
N LYS A 60 20.83 4.70 17.64
CA LYS A 60 21.81 4.12 16.72
C LYS A 60 22.04 4.95 15.46
N TYR A 61 21.08 5.78 15.06
CA TYR A 61 21.08 6.55 13.81
C TYR A 61 21.01 8.07 14.07
N PRO A 62 21.97 8.67 14.81
CA PRO A 62 21.95 10.11 15.12
C PRO A 62 22.22 11.00 13.89
N LYS A 63 22.74 10.41 12.83
CA LYS A 63 23.00 11.02 11.53
C LYS A 63 22.83 9.98 10.42
N GLU A 64 22.73 10.45 9.17
CA GLU A 64 22.65 9.57 8.02
C GLU A 64 23.84 8.60 7.95
N PRO A 65 23.59 7.27 7.90
CA PRO A 65 24.67 6.29 7.84
C PRO A 65 25.28 6.20 6.44
N GLN A 66 26.59 5.90 6.40
CA GLN A 66 27.23 5.35 5.22
C GLN A 66 27.01 3.83 5.22
N ILE A 67 26.50 3.31 4.13
CA ILE A 67 26.16 1.89 3.97
C ILE A 67 26.99 1.22 2.88
N ARG A 68 27.27 -0.05 3.08
CA ARG A 68 27.97 -0.91 2.12
C ARG A 68 26.94 -1.61 1.25
N VAL A 69 26.90 -1.25 -0.02
CA VAL A 69 25.93 -1.74 -1.00
C VAL A 69 26.56 -2.80 -1.88
N TYR A 70 26.01 -4.01 -1.89
CA TYR A 70 26.38 -5.03 -2.86
C TYR A 70 25.72 -4.70 -4.21
N MET A 71 26.56 -4.38 -5.20
CA MET A 71 26.15 -4.07 -6.57
C MET A 71 26.02 -5.39 -7.33
N ALA A 72 24.81 -5.96 -7.39
CA ALA A 72 24.58 -7.31 -7.90
C ALA A 72 24.94 -7.49 -9.38
N ASP A 73 24.83 -6.43 -10.19
CA ASP A 73 25.21 -6.40 -11.61
C ASP A 73 26.72 -6.53 -11.85
N ARG A 74 27.54 -6.14 -10.86
CA ARG A 74 29.00 -6.10 -10.95
C ARG A 74 29.71 -7.02 -9.96
N GLY A 75 29.01 -7.57 -8.98
CA GLY A 75 29.58 -8.41 -7.95
C GLY A 75 30.56 -7.68 -6.98
N ILE A 76 30.44 -6.36 -6.82
CA ILE A 76 31.31 -5.53 -5.99
C ILE A 76 30.54 -4.84 -4.87
N ILE A 77 31.27 -4.41 -3.82
CA ILE A 77 30.70 -3.60 -2.75
C ILE A 77 31.10 -2.14 -2.95
N GLN A 78 30.13 -1.24 -2.90
CA GLN A 78 30.32 0.20 -2.96
C GLN A 78 29.77 0.85 -1.69
N THR A 79 30.52 1.76 -1.09
CA THR A 79 30.04 2.56 0.06
C THR A 79 29.38 3.83 -0.43
N MET A 80 28.18 4.15 0.10
CA MET A 80 27.47 5.39 -0.19
C MET A 80 26.57 5.80 0.98
N ALA A 81 26.13 7.06 0.96
CA ALA A 81 25.12 7.55 1.90
C ALA A 81 23.79 6.80 1.69
N LEU A 82 23.04 6.53 2.77
CA LEU A 82 21.80 5.76 2.71
C LEU A 82 20.75 6.43 1.81
N GLU A 83 20.58 7.77 1.91
CA GLU A 83 19.60 8.46 1.07
C GLU A 83 19.97 8.39 -0.41
N LYS A 84 21.25 8.33 -0.75
CA LYS A 84 21.70 8.14 -2.13
C LYS A 84 21.34 6.76 -2.67
N TYR A 85 21.39 5.74 -1.84
CA TYR A 85 20.88 4.41 -2.18
C TYR A 85 19.35 4.45 -2.36
N ILE A 86 18.60 5.09 -1.46
CA ILE A 86 17.14 5.22 -1.56
C ILE A 86 16.71 5.94 -2.85
N GLU A 87 17.42 7.00 -3.29
CA GLU A 87 17.15 7.64 -4.60
C GLU A 87 17.16 6.62 -5.74
N GLY A 88 18.19 5.77 -5.80
CA GLY A 88 18.32 4.74 -6.84
C GLY A 88 17.25 3.64 -6.74
N VAL A 89 16.83 3.29 -5.51
CA VAL A 89 15.72 2.37 -5.27
C VAL A 89 14.40 2.96 -5.80
N ILE A 90 14.05 4.18 -5.38
CA ILE A 90 12.79 4.82 -5.80
C ILE A 90 12.73 4.96 -7.32
N ALA A 91 13.83 5.34 -7.96
CA ALA A 91 13.90 5.50 -9.41
C ALA A 91 13.70 4.20 -10.20
N GLN A 92 13.84 3.03 -9.57
CA GLN A 92 13.57 1.73 -10.19
C GLN A 92 12.24 1.12 -9.76
N GLU A 93 11.83 1.31 -8.51
CA GLU A 93 10.60 0.74 -7.96
C GLU A 93 9.35 1.47 -8.48
N MET A 94 9.44 2.78 -8.71
CA MET A 94 8.39 3.60 -9.30
C MET A 94 8.89 4.35 -10.54
N GLN A 95 7.96 4.82 -11.38
CA GLN A 95 8.34 5.72 -12.48
C GLN A 95 8.73 7.08 -11.90
N PRO A 96 9.93 7.62 -12.25
CA PRO A 96 10.44 8.88 -11.68
C PRO A 96 9.54 10.10 -11.91
N GLU A 97 8.62 10.03 -12.86
CA GLU A 97 7.67 11.09 -13.22
C GLU A 97 6.36 11.04 -12.40
N TRP A 98 6.19 10.04 -11.57
CA TRP A 98 4.99 9.87 -10.75
C TRP A 98 4.80 11.03 -9.75
N PRO A 99 3.59 11.21 -9.17
CA PRO A 99 3.33 12.26 -8.20
C PRO A 99 4.32 12.23 -7.03
N ALA A 100 4.78 13.42 -6.62
CA ALA A 100 5.79 13.55 -5.56
C ALA A 100 5.38 12.85 -4.25
N GLU A 101 4.11 12.91 -3.87
CA GLU A 101 3.60 12.26 -2.65
C GLU A 101 3.63 10.72 -2.74
N ALA A 102 3.43 10.15 -3.93
CA ALA A 102 3.59 8.71 -4.14
C ALA A 102 5.05 8.27 -4.00
N LEU A 103 5.98 9.02 -4.62
CA LEU A 103 7.42 8.79 -4.49
C LEU A 103 7.89 8.97 -3.04
N ALA A 104 7.36 9.96 -2.33
CA ALA A 104 7.66 10.23 -0.93
C ALA A 104 7.17 9.09 0.00
N ALA A 105 5.95 8.59 -0.22
CA ALA A 105 5.44 7.42 0.52
C ALA A 105 6.30 6.17 0.29
N GLN A 106 6.69 5.92 -0.97
CA GLN A 106 7.62 4.83 -1.29
C GLN A 106 8.99 5.05 -0.64
N ALA A 107 9.49 6.29 -0.57
CA ALA A 107 10.77 6.58 0.07
C ALA A 107 10.75 6.24 1.56
N ILE A 108 9.68 6.56 2.28
CA ILE A 108 9.50 6.16 3.68
C ILE A 108 9.48 4.63 3.81
N ALA A 109 8.70 3.93 2.99
CA ALA A 109 8.63 2.48 3.00
C ALA A 109 9.97 1.83 2.65
N SER A 110 10.61 2.25 1.56
CA SER A 110 11.91 1.70 1.13
C SER A 110 13.02 1.94 2.15
N ARG A 111 13.06 3.12 2.78
CA ARG A 111 14.03 3.43 3.84
C ARG A 111 13.82 2.55 5.06
N THR A 112 12.57 2.34 5.48
CA THR A 112 12.22 1.46 6.59
C THR A 112 12.65 0.03 6.31
N LEU A 113 12.32 -0.50 5.13
CA LEU A 113 12.73 -1.84 4.70
C LEU A 113 14.26 -1.99 4.65
N THR A 114 14.96 -0.96 4.19
CA THR A 114 16.43 -0.91 4.15
C THR A 114 17.01 -0.99 5.56
N ILE A 115 16.54 -0.18 6.50
CA ILE A 115 17.00 -0.21 7.90
C ILE A 115 16.66 -1.57 8.54
N SER A 116 15.47 -2.12 8.27
CA SER A 116 15.08 -3.45 8.75
C SER A 116 16.04 -4.54 8.26
N ALA A 117 16.43 -4.51 6.99
CA ALA A 117 17.40 -5.47 6.44
C ALA A 117 18.81 -5.32 7.04
N ILE A 118 19.23 -4.08 7.31
CA ILE A 118 20.51 -3.79 7.99
C ILE A 118 20.50 -4.37 9.41
N GLU A 119 19.46 -4.09 10.20
CA GLU A 119 19.32 -4.59 11.59
C GLU A 119 19.24 -6.12 11.63
N ALA A 120 18.51 -6.74 10.69
CA ALA A 120 18.45 -8.20 10.56
C ALA A 120 19.76 -8.84 10.06
N GLY A 121 20.64 -8.07 9.43
CA GLY A 121 21.91 -8.54 8.88
C GLY A 121 21.76 -9.57 7.75
N THR A 122 20.66 -9.56 7.03
CA THR A 122 20.34 -10.56 5.99
C THR A 122 21.37 -10.53 4.86
N ILE A 123 21.61 -9.36 4.29
CA ILE A 123 22.56 -9.18 3.18
C ILE A 123 24.00 -9.31 3.66
N LYS A 124 24.27 -8.95 4.92
CA LYS A 124 25.61 -9.11 5.53
C LYS A 124 26.04 -10.57 5.57
N ARG A 125 25.11 -11.49 5.83
CA ARG A 125 25.40 -12.94 5.81
C ARG A 125 25.70 -13.49 4.42
N LEU A 126 25.05 -12.89 3.38
CA LEU A 126 25.19 -13.33 1.98
C LEU A 126 26.44 -12.75 1.30
N HIS A 127 26.67 -11.44 1.45
CA HIS A 127 27.64 -10.67 0.66
C HIS A 127 28.62 -9.87 1.48
N ASN A 128 28.59 -9.95 2.83
CA ASN A 128 29.36 -9.05 3.71
C ASN A 128 29.11 -7.56 3.39
N ALA A 129 27.89 -7.20 2.99
CA ALA A 129 27.40 -5.84 2.72
C ALA A 129 26.16 -5.56 3.56
N ASP A 130 25.78 -4.29 3.70
CA ASP A 130 24.62 -3.91 4.50
C ASP A 130 23.30 -4.11 3.70
N VAL A 131 23.33 -3.84 2.39
CA VAL A 131 22.19 -3.95 1.46
C VAL A 131 22.64 -4.48 0.10
N SER A 132 21.66 -4.86 -0.75
CA SER A 132 21.88 -5.34 -2.12
C SER A 132 21.04 -4.53 -3.13
N THR A 133 21.52 -4.46 -4.37
CA THR A 133 20.77 -3.90 -5.52
C THR A 133 19.98 -4.97 -6.29
N SER A 134 19.97 -6.21 -5.82
CA SER A 134 19.16 -7.29 -6.37
C SER A 134 17.72 -7.22 -5.84
N LYS A 135 16.75 -7.17 -6.75
CA LYS A 135 15.32 -7.24 -6.40
C LYS A 135 14.92 -8.57 -5.75
N ASP A 136 15.70 -9.62 -5.99
CA ASP A 136 15.44 -10.95 -5.46
C ASP A 136 15.98 -11.11 -4.02
N GLU A 137 16.83 -10.17 -3.57
CA GLU A 137 17.44 -10.16 -2.25
C GLU A 137 16.89 -9.04 -1.35
N LEU A 138 16.60 -7.86 -1.93
CA LEU A 138 16.09 -6.72 -1.18
C LEU A 138 15.19 -5.81 -2.04
N GLN A 139 15.77 -4.90 -2.84
CA GLN A 139 15.05 -3.89 -3.63
C GLN A 139 15.75 -3.67 -4.97
N ALA A 140 14.95 -3.40 -6.01
CA ALA A 140 15.50 -3.02 -7.31
C ALA A 140 16.18 -1.64 -7.25
N TYR A 141 17.20 -1.42 -8.13
CA TYR A 141 18.05 -0.24 -8.05
C TYR A 141 18.45 0.26 -9.44
N ALA A 142 18.24 1.55 -9.73
CA ALA A 142 18.64 2.19 -10.99
C ALA A 142 19.05 3.66 -10.80
N PRO A 143 20.26 3.94 -10.36
CA PRO A 143 20.71 5.31 -10.06
C PRO A 143 20.72 6.23 -11.31
N GLN A 144 20.85 5.65 -12.52
CA GLN A 144 20.83 6.39 -13.78
C GLN A 144 19.43 6.96 -14.14
N LYS A 145 18.36 6.48 -13.49
CA LYS A 145 16.99 6.98 -13.69
C LYS A 145 16.60 8.09 -12.70
N VAL A 146 17.46 8.40 -11.74
CA VAL A 146 17.18 9.41 -10.72
C VAL A 146 17.05 10.78 -11.37
N ASN A 147 15.87 11.40 -11.24
CA ASN A 147 15.58 12.76 -11.64
C ASN A 147 15.40 13.69 -10.41
N GLU A 148 15.13 14.95 -10.66
CA GLU A 148 14.97 15.94 -9.57
C GLU A 148 13.75 15.67 -8.70
N ARG A 149 12.66 15.12 -9.26
CA ARG A 149 11.45 14.78 -8.50
C ARG A 149 11.71 13.66 -7.50
N VAL A 150 12.46 12.62 -7.90
CA VAL A 150 12.91 11.55 -7.00
C VAL A 150 13.78 12.11 -5.87
N ARG A 151 14.79 12.96 -6.20
CA ARG A 151 15.64 13.57 -5.16
C ARG A 151 14.82 14.37 -4.17
N GLN A 152 13.89 15.19 -4.66
CA GLN A 152 13.03 16.00 -3.80
C GLN A 152 12.14 15.15 -2.90
N ALA A 153 11.54 14.06 -3.42
CA ALA A 153 10.71 13.16 -2.63
C ALA A 153 11.51 12.48 -1.50
N VAL A 154 12.72 12.02 -1.80
CA VAL A 154 13.63 11.41 -0.81
C VAL A 154 14.09 12.48 0.21
N GLN A 155 14.45 13.67 -0.22
CA GLN A 155 14.87 14.76 0.65
C GLN A 155 13.75 15.25 1.58
N ASN A 156 12.51 15.36 1.08
CA ASN A 156 11.36 15.81 1.87
C ASN A 156 11.00 14.82 3.00
N THR A 157 11.32 13.54 2.80
CA THR A 157 11.11 12.47 3.78
C THR A 157 12.40 11.96 4.42
N ARG A 158 13.48 12.75 4.33
CA ARG A 158 14.81 12.37 4.82
C ARG A 158 14.75 11.86 6.25
N GLY A 159 15.32 10.68 6.49
CA GLY A 159 15.38 10.04 7.79
C GLY A 159 14.04 9.48 8.32
N GLU A 160 12.92 9.64 7.60
CA GLU A 160 11.63 9.13 8.04
C GLU A 160 11.52 7.61 7.81
N ILE A 161 11.15 6.88 8.89
CA ILE A 161 10.89 5.43 8.92
C ILE A 161 9.57 5.13 9.63
N LEU A 162 9.13 3.88 9.56
CA LEU A 162 7.91 3.39 10.19
C LEU A 162 8.23 2.55 11.43
N LEU A 163 7.56 2.87 12.54
CA LEU A 163 7.53 2.06 13.74
C LEU A 163 6.09 1.63 14.04
N TYR A 164 5.92 0.44 14.60
CA TYR A 164 4.66 -0.05 15.17
C TYR A 164 4.91 -0.40 16.64
N ALA A 165 4.19 0.25 17.55
CA ALA A 165 4.39 0.09 19.00
C ALA A 165 5.88 0.17 19.42
N GLY A 166 6.66 1.06 18.79
CA GLY A 166 8.09 1.23 19.03
C GLY A 166 9.00 0.23 18.32
N GLY A 167 8.48 -0.84 17.75
CA GLY A 167 9.23 -1.81 16.94
C GLY A 167 9.39 -1.38 15.48
N LEU A 168 10.49 -1.77 14.83
CA LEU A 168 10.75 -1.46 13.43
C LEU A 168 9.84 -2.29 12.51
N VAL A 169 9.16 -1.63 11.58
CA VAL A 169 8.25 -2.28 10.62
C VAL A 169 9.02 -2.93 9.47
N ASN A 170 8.61 -4.13 9.08
CA ASN A 170 9.03 -4.73 7.81
C ASN A 170 8.12 -4.20 6.69
N SER A 171 8.45 -3.04 6.11
CA SER A 171 7.59 -2.27 5.21
C SER A 171 7.59 -2.78 3.77
N ILE A 172 7.14 -4.03 3.59
CA ILE A 172 6.96 -4.67 2.28
C ILE A 172 6.00 -3.84 1.41
N TYR A 173 6.23 -3.85 0.10
CA TYR A 173 5.38 -3.19 -0.89
C TYR A 173 5.20 -4.06 -2.15
N SER A 174 4.28 -3.67 -3.02
CA SER A 174 3.87 -4.42 -4.19
C SER A 174 3.49 -3.48 -5.34
N SER A 175 3.64 -3.92 -6.58
CA SER A 175 3.29 -3.10 -7.74
C SER A 175 1.82 -2.70 -7.75
N CYS A 176 0.91 -3.69 -7.66
CA CYS A 176 -0.55 -3.44 -7.60
C CYS A 176 -1.25 -4.54 -6.80
N ASN A 177 -1.86 -4.14 -5.68
CA ASN A 177 -2.56 -5.07 -4.79
C ASN A 177 -3.89 -5.58 -5.36
N GLY A 178 -4.34 -5.04 -6.49
CA GLY A 178 -5.69 -5.27 -6.99
C GLY A 178 -6.70 -4.39 -6.24
N GLN A 179 -7.85 -4.91 -5.87
CA GLN A 179 -8.88 -4.16 -5.15
C GLN A 179 -8.76 -4.26 -3.62
N ILE A 180 -7.90 -5.15 -3.15
CA ILE A 180 -7.70 -5.40 -1.71
C ILE A 180 -6.27 -5.89 -1.45
N GLY A 181 -5.65 -5.35 -0.40
CA GLY A 181 -4.34 -5.78 0.08
C GLY A 181 -4.37 -7.21 0.65
N ALA A 182 -3.24 -7.91 0.56
CA ALA A 182 -3.04 -9.22 1.17
C ALA A 182 -2.58 -9.12 2.61
N THR A 183 -2.85 -10.14 3.41
CA THR A 183 -2.14 -10.38 4.67
C THR A 183 -0.75 -10.97 4.39
N ARG A 184 0.14 -10.93 5.40
CA ARG A 184 1.46 -11.55 5.27
C ARG A 184 1.35 -13.07 5.07
N GLU A 185 0.41 -13.72 5.73
CA GLU A 185 0.15 -15.16 5.66
C GLU A 185 -0.25 -15.62 4.25
N GLU A 186 -0.97 -14.78 3.49
CA GLU A 186 -1.32 -15.09 2.11
C GLU A 186 -0.11 -15.08 1.16
N SER A 187 0.90 -14.26 1.44
CA SER A 187 2.00 -14.02 0.50
C SER A 187 3.35 -14.59 0.96
N PHE A 188 3.58 -14.64 2.27
CA PHE A 188 4.84 -15.08 2.89
C PHE A 188 4.60 -16.06 4.05
N PRO A 189 3.83 -17.15 3.86
CA PRO A 189 3.39 -18.03 4.94
C PRO A 189 4.52 -18.76 5.68
N LYS A 190 5.71 -18.85 5.06
CA LYS A 190 6.88 -19.52 5.64
C LYS A 190 7.87 -18.58 6.35
N GLU A 191 7.61 -17.28 6.29
CA GLU A 191 8.49 -16.23 6.81
C GLU A 191 7.90 -15.53 8.03
N ILE A 192 6.85 -16.13 8.64
CA ILE A 192 6.16 -15.56 9.79
C ILE A 192 6.87 -16.03 11.05
N ASP A 193 7.63 -15.14 11.65
CA ASP A 193 8.32 -15.31 12.93
C ASP A 193 7.65 -14.53 14.08
N HIS A 194 6.81 -13.55 13.72
CA HIS A 194 6.01 -12.73 14.64
C HIS A 194 4.77 -12.18 13.93
N GLU A 195 3.77 -11.74 14.68
CA GLU A 195 2.59 -11.09 14.14
C GLU A 195 2.94 -9.77 13.43
N THR A 196 2.18 -9.44 12.39
CA THR A 196 2.35 -8.21 11.61
C THR A 196 1.01 -7.48 11.47
N PRO A 197 0.44 -6.95 12.58
CA PRO A 197 -0.90 -6.37 12.62
C PRO A 197 -1.07 -5.14 11.73
N TYR A 198 0.01 -4.56 11.25
CA TYR A 198 0.03 -3.48 10.27
C TYR A 198 -0.13 -3.97 8.81
N PHE A 199 -0.17 -5.29 8.55
CA PHE A 199 -0.51 -5.85 7.24
C PHE A 199 -1.94 -6.38 7.25
N GLN A 200 -2.87 -5.50 6.91
CA GLN A 200 -4.28 -5.82 6.85
C GLN A 200 -4.79 -5.79 5.41
N PRO A 201 -5.87 -6.54 5.09
CA PRO A 201 -6.51 -6.50 3.78
C PRO A 201 -7.28 -5.18 3.60
N VAL A 202 -6.54 -4.08 3.39
CA VAL A 202 -7.13 -2.76 3.13
C VAL A 202 -7.65 -2.66 1.71
N ALA A 203 -8.78 -1.96 1.54
CA ALA A 203 -9.33 -1.67 0.21
C ALA A 203 -8.36 -0.79 -0.59
N ASP A 204 -8.26 -1.03 -1.90
CA ASP A 204 -7.32 -0.35 -2.78
C ASP A 204 -8.02 0.19 -4.04
N ASN A 205 -7.65 1.38 -4.45
CA ASN A 205 -8.18 2.08 -5.63
C ASN A 205 -7.21 2.07 -6.82
N CYS A 206 -6.21 1.17 -6.80
CA CYS A 206 -5.11 1.16 -7.76
C CYS A 206 -5.56 1.05 -9.22
N PHE A 207 -6.71 0.44 -9.50
CA PHE A 207 -7.21 0.26 -10.86
C PHE A 207 -7.66 1.55 -11.55
N LYS A 208 -7.87 2.64 -10.81
CA LYS A 208 -8.25 3.93 -11.41
C LYS A 208 -7.23 4.41 -12.46
N TYR A 209 -5.95 4.10 -12.28
CA TYR A 209 -4.85 4.53 -13.17
C TYR A 209 -3.88 3.41 -13.56
N ALA A 210 -3.98 2.23 -12.98
CA ALA A 210 -3.12 1.11 -13.37
C ALA A 210 -3.39 0.69 -14.82
N PRO A 211 -2.37 0.21 -15.57
CA PRO A 211 -2.56 -0.32 -16.92
C PRO A 211 -3.53 -1.50 -16.97
N GLU A 212 -4.28 -1.63 -18.07
CA GLU A 212 -5.29 -2.68 -18.25
C GLU A 212 -4.74 -4.10 -18.02
N ASN A 213 -3.51 -4.36 -18.45
CA ASN A 213 -2.85 -5.65 -18.26
C ASN A 213 -2.42 -5.94 -16.81
N ILE A 214 -2.58 -4.98 -15.90
CA ILE A 214 -2.45 -5.14 -14.45
C ILE A 214 -3.84 -5.25 -13.81
N GLN A 215 -4.81 -4.48 -14.31
CA GLN A 215 -6.20 -4.55 -13.83
C GLN A 215 -6.80 -5.94 -14.06
N SER A 216 -6.51 -6.54 -15.22
CA SER A 216 -6.99 -7.87 -15.60
C SER A 216 -5.96 -8.56 -16.47
N TRP A 217 -5.68 -9.83 -16.18
CA TRP A 217 -4.75 -10.62 -16.97
C TRP A 217 -5.27 -12.06 -17.12
N THR A 218 -4.89 -12.68 -18.23
CA THR A 218 -5.16 -14.09 -18.51
C THR A 218 -3.86 -14.76 -18.90
N VAL A 219 -3.62 -15.95 -18.36
CA VAL A 219 -2.45 -16.78 -18.72
C VAL A 219 -2.87 -18.23 -18.90
N LYS A 220 -2.29 -18.89 -19.89
CA LYS A 220 -2.38 -20.34 -20.10
C LYS A 220 -1.09 -21.02 -19.64
N ILE A 221 -1.22 -22.06 -18.81
CA ILE A 221 -0.11 -22.86 -18.31
C ILE A 221 -0.43 -24.33 -18.59
N PRO A 222 0.45 -25.09 -19.29
CA PRO A 222 0.22 -26.49 -19.54
C PRO A 222 -0.11 -27.27 -18.27
N GLY A 223 -1.11 -28.16 -18.34
CA GLY A 223 -1.57 -28.91 -17.18
C GLY A 223 -0.46 -29.73 -16.51
N ARG A 224 0.46 -30.30 -17.33
CA ARG A 224 1.65 -31.02 -16.84
C ARG A 224 2.60 -30.13 -16.04
N GLU A 225 2.74 -28.84 -16.41
CA GLU A 225 3.61 -27.90 -15.67
C GLU A 225 2.97 -27.51 -14.34
N VAL A 226 1.64 -27.29 -14.31
CA VAL A 226 0.90 -27.03 -13.07
C VAL A 226 0.99 -28.23 -12.14
N ALA A 227 0.80 -29.46 -12.67
CA ALA A 227 0.93 -30.69 -11.91
C ALA A 227 2.34 -30.89 -11.35
N ALA A 228 3.38 -30.66 -12.18
CA ALA A 228 4.77 -30.73 -11.76
C ALA A 228 5.12 -29.70 -10.67
N ALA A 229 4.64 -28.46 -10.81
CA ALA A 229 4.84 -27.39 -9.81
C ALA A 229 4.31 -27.80 -8.42
N ILE A 230 3.16 -28.51 -8.37
CA ILE A 230 2.53 -28.96 -7.14
C ILE A 230 3.12 -30.31 -6.65
N GLY A 231 3.87 -31.01 -7.49
CA GLY A 231 4.36 -32.36 -7.24
C GLY A 231 3.23 -33.41 -7.29
N TYR A 232 2.23 -33.20 -8.15
CA TYR A 232 1.10 -34.10 -8.36
C TYR A 232 1.27 -34.92 -9.64
N ASN A 233 1.18 -36.24 -9.53
CA ASN A 233 1.39 -37.18 -10.65
C ASN A 233 0.08 -37.77 -11.22
N GLY A 234 -1.08 -37.31 -10.74
CA GLY A 234 -2.40 -37.77 -11.21
C GLY A 234 -2.91 -36.94 -12.39
N ASN A 235 -4.22 -37.03 -12.64
CA ASN A 235 -4.86 -36.28 -13.72
C ASN A 235 -4.83 -34.77 -13.39
N PRO A 236 -4.25 -33.90 -14.26
CA PRO A 236 -4.28 -32.44 -14.04
C PRO A 236 -5.68 -31.87 -13.80
N ALA A 237 -6.74 -32.49 -14.36
CA ALA A 237 -8.13 -32.08 -14.14
C ALA A 237 -8.57 -32.13 -12.67
N ASP A 238 -7.86 -32.82 -11.79
CA ASP A 238 -8.19 -32.89 -10.35
C ASP A 238 -7.66 -31.67 -9.59
N ILE A 239 -6.74 -30.90 -10.18
CA ILE A 239 -6.11 -29.77 -9.53
C ILE A 239 -7.10 -28.60 -9.41
N ARG A 240 -7.22 -28.04 -8.21
CA ARG A 240 -8.13 -26.93 -7.91
C ARG A 240 -7.55 -26.00 -6.86
N ILE A 241 -8.09 -24.80 -6.77
CA ILE A 241 -7.88 -23.89 -5.63
C ILE A 241 -8.63 -24.52 -4.44
N LEU A 242 -7.88 -24.88 -3.40
CA LEU A 242 -8.41 -25.56 -2.20
C LEU A 242 -8.89 -24.56 -1.17
N GLU A 243 -8.22 -23.40 -1.08
CA GLU A 243 -8.50 -22.40 -0.06
C GLU A 243 -8.10 -21.02 -0.54
N ARG A 244 -8.88 -20.01 -0.17
CA ARG A 244 -8.57 -18.59 -0.38
C ARG A 244 -8.39 -17.89 0.96
N GLY A 245 -7.45 -16.96 1.01
CA GLY A 245 -7.25 -16.10 2.18
C GLY A 245 -8.24 -14.93 2.23
N PRO A 246 -8.13 -14.06 3.25
CA PRO A 246 -9.04 -12.94 3.49
C PRO A 246 -9.15 -11.96 2.31
N SER A 247 -8.09 -11.80 1.52
CA SER A 247 -8.08 -10.92 0.34
C SER A 247 -8.62 -11.60 -0.93
N GLY A 248 -9.07 -12.86 -0.84
CA GLY A 248 -9.51 -13.67 -1.98
C GLY A 248 -8.37 -14.30 -2.79
N ARG A 249 -7.11 -14.10 -2.38
CA ARG A 249 -5.95 -14.73 -3.02
C ARG A 249 -5.93 -16.23 -2.77
N ILE A 250 -5.27 -16.97 -3.68
CA ILE A 250 -5.00 -18.40 -3.47
C ILE A 250 -4.13 -18.54 -2.22
N LEU A 251 -4.70 -19.12 -1.15
CA LEU A 251 -3.92 -19.56 -0.01
C LEU A 251 -3.34 -20.94 -0.27
N PHE A 252 -4.17 -21.86 -0.79
CA PHE A 252 -3.73 -23.20 -1.19
C PHE A 252 -4.29 -23.64 -2.54
N ILE A 253 -3.44 -24.33 -3.31
CA ILE A 253 -3.76 -25.03 -4.56
C ILE A 253 -3.26 -26.47 -4.46
N GLY A 254 -3.98 -27.44 -5.07
CA GLY A 254 -3.56 -28.84 -5.01
C GLY A 254 -4.58 -29.83 -5.55
N ALA A 255 -4.25 -31.11 -5.40
CA ALA A 255 -5.09 -32.25 -5.76
C ALA A 255 -4.74 -33.47 -4.90
N GLY A 256 -5.72 -34.28 -4.54
CA GLY A 256 -5.54 -35.46 -3.67
C GLY A 256 -4.89 -35.06 -2.34
N SER A 257 -3.77 -35.69 -2.00
CA SER A 257 -2.98 -35.37 -0.80
C SER A 257 -1.93 -34.29 -1.01
N LYS A 258 -1.78 -33.76 -2.24
CA LYS A 258 -0.81 -32.70 -2.56
C LYS A 258 -1.44 -31.33 -2.37
N LYS A 259 -0.78 -30.51 -1.55
CA LYS A 259 -1.22 -29.14 -1.20
C LYS A 259 0.01 -28.24 -1.20
N MET A 260 -0.10 -27.06 -1.83
CA MET A 260 0.96 -26.06 -1.91
C MET A 260 0.38 -24.66 -1.63
N TYR A 261 1.16 -23.79 -0.99
CA TYR A 261 0.80 -22.37 -0.86
C TYR A 261 0.71 -21.69 -2.23
N GLY A 262 -0.25 -20.80 -2.40
CA GLY A 262 -0.42 -20.04 -3.63
C GLY A 262 0.80 -19.19 -3.99
N SER A 263 1.50 -18.64 -3.00
CA SER A 263 2.76 -17.91 -3.18
C SER A 263 3.91 -18.80 -3.70
N ASP A 264 4.04 -20.02 -3.18
CA ASP A 264 5.00 -21.01 -3.67
C ASP A 264 4.66 -21.47 -5.09
N PHE A 265 3.38 -21.71 -5.37
CA PHE A 265 2.89 -22.04 -6.71
C PHE A 265 3.24 -20.92 -7.71
N ARG A 266 2.95 -19.64 -7.35
CA ARG A 266 3.30 -18.50 -8.17
C ARG A 266 4.81 -18.45 -8.48
N ARG A 267 5.66 -18.71 -7.48
CA ARG A 267 7.10 -18.78 -7.67
C ARG A 267 7.49 -19.93 -8.62
N ALA A 268 6.90 -21.11 -8.44
CA ALA A 268 7.23 -22.31 -9.25
C ALA A 268 6.84 -22.14 -10.72
N VAL A 269 5.72 -21.49 -11.04
CA VAL A 269 5.28 -21.26 -12.43
C VAL A 269 5.85 -19.98 -13.04
N GLY A 270 6.47 -19.11 -12.23
CA GLY A 270 7.12 -17.87 -12.64
C GLY A 270 6.27 -16.61 -12.42
N TYR A 271 6.89 -15.59 -11.82
CA TYR A 271 6.27 -14.33 -11.43
C TYR A 271 5.73 -13.49 -12.60
N GLU A 272 6.35 -13.62 -13.78
CA GLU A 272 5.90 -12.92 -15.00
C GLU A 272 4.69 -13.61 -15.64
N ARG A 273 4.53 -14.91 -15.44
CA ARG A 273 3.39 -15.67 -15.96
C ARG A 273 2.19 -15.51 -15.02
N LEU A 274 2.32 -15.86 -13.75
CA LEU A 274 1.29 -15.67 -12.73
C LEU A 274 1.58 -14.36 -11.98
N LYS A 275 1.03 -13.24 -12.48
CA LYS A 275 1.37 -11.89 -12.00
C LYS A 275 1.04 -11.66 -10.53
N SER A 276 0.03 -12.34 -10.00
CA SER A 276 -0.36 -12.32 -8.59
C SER A 276 -1.03 -13.64 -8.20
N THR A 277 -1.27 -13.86 -6.91
CA THR A 277 -2.12 -14.94 -6.42
C THR A 277 -3.61 -14.57 -6.34
N LEU A 278 -3.98 -13.33 -6.74
CA LEU A 278 -5.37 -12.88 -6.84
C LEU A 278 -6.00 -13.40 -8.16
N VAL A 279 -6.15 -14.70 -8.22
CA VAL A 279 -6.75 -15.42 -9.33
C VAL A 279 -8.26 -15.45 -9.16
N THR A 280 -9.00 -14.88 -10.11
CA THR A 280 -10.47 -14.84 -10.11
C THR A 280 -11.08 -16.11 -10.69
N GLU A 281 -10.46 -16.67 -11.72
CA GLU A 281 -10.91 -17.89 -12.38
C GLU A 281 -9.73 -18.82 -12.66
N MET A 282 -9.96 -20.11 -12.54
CA MET A 282 -9.03 -21.17 -12.90
C MET A 282 -9.83 -22.28 -13.58
N ASN A 283 -9.60 -22.51 -14.86
CA ASN A 283 -10.29 -23.52 -15.68
C ASN A 283 -9.27 -24.39 -16.39
N TYR A 284 -9.57 -25.69 -16.52
CA TYR A 284 -8.78 -26.65 -17.28
C TYR A 284 -9.50 -26.96 -18.60
N ASP A 285 -8.81 -26.75 -19.75
CA ASP A 285 -9.38 -26.96 -21.09
C ASP A 285 -9.06 -28.35 -21.70
N GLY A 286 -8.46 -29.24 -20.92
CA GLY A 286 -8.03 -30.57 -21.36
C GLY A 286 -6.51 -30.67 -21.54
N ASP A 287 -5.85 -29.57 -21.91
CA ASP A 287 -4.40 -29.47 -22.08
C ASP A 287 -3.76 -28.45 -21.15
N ASN A 288 -4.43 -27.32 -20.94
CA ASN A 288 -3.89 -26.19 -20.22
C ASN A 288 -4.85 -25.75 -19.11
N PHE A 289 -4.28 -25.20 -18.03
CA PHE A 289 -5.01 -24.33 -17.12
C PHE A 289 -5.04 -22.90 -17.68
N VAL A 290 -6.23 -22.32 -17.72
CA VAL A 290 -6.47 -20.92 -17.99
C VAL A 290 -6.71 -20.22 -16.67
N PHE A 291 -5.75 -19.39 -16.26
CA PHE A 291 -5.89 -18.54 -15.07
C PHE A 291 -6.27 -17.13 -15.52
N LYS A 292 -7.31 -16.56 -14.91
CA LYS A 292 -7.60 -15.13 -14.98
C LYS A 292 -7.37 -14.52 -13.60
N GLY A 293 -6.85 -13.34 -13.54
CA GLY A 293 -6.58 -12.67 -12.28
C GLY A 293 -6.37 -11.18 -12.44
N MET A 294 -6.02 -10.53 -11.34
CA MET A 294 -5.82 -9.08 -11.26
C MET A 294 -4.68 -8.73 -10.32
N GLY A 295 -4.14 -7.50 -10.47
CA GLY A 295 -2.99 -7.04 -9.71
C GLY A 295 -1.66 -7.63 -10.20
N TRP A 296 -0.56 -7.14 -9.64
CA TRP A 296 0.81 -7.60 -9.91
C TRP A 296 1.68 -7.46 -8.65
N GLY A 297 2.28 -8.55 -8.21
CA GLY A 297 3.15 -8.60 -7.04
C GLY A 297 2.63 -9.52 -5.95
N ASN A 298 3.17 -9.35 -4.75
CA ASN A 298 2.79 -10.11 -3.56
C ASN A 298 1.47 -9.62 -2.94
N GLY A 299 1.14 -8.34 -3.11
CA GLY A 299 -0.09 -7.73 -2.63
C GLY A 299 -0.06 -7.23 -1.19
N VAL A 300 1.07 -7.33 -0.48
CA VAL A 300 1.21 -6.92 0.94
C VAL A 300 1.75 -5.50 1.04
N GLY A 301 1.25 -4.75 2.01
CA GLY A 301 1.70 -3.41 2.33
C GLY A 301 1.40 -2.38 1.25
N LEU A 302 2.32 -1.42 1.01
CA LEU A 302 2.09 -0.32 0.09
C LEU A 302 1.92 -0.82 -1.35
N CYS A 303 0.77 -0.48 -1.94
CA CYS A 303 0.50 -0.64 -3.36
C CYS A 303 1.04 0.55 -4.14
N GLN A 304 1.98 0.33 -5.06
CA GLN A 304 2.60 1.41 -5.82
C GLN A 304 1.58 2.15 -6.71
N TRP A 305 0.71 1.44 -7.45
CA TRP A 305 -0.36 2.06 -8.23
C TRP A 305 -1.45 2.68 -7.36
N GLY A 306 -1.69 2.13 -6.17
CA GLY A 306 -2.58 2.75 -5.19
C GLY A 306 -2.00 4.04 -4.63
N ALA A 307 -0.72 4.07 -4.28
CA ALA A 307 -0.02 5.29 -3.87
C ALA A 307 -0.06 6.37 -4.97
N TYR A 308 0.14 5.98 -6.25
CA TYR A 308 -0.07 6.87 -7.38
C TYR A 308 -1.49 7.46 -7.37
N THR A 309 -2.51 6.61 -7.23
CA THR A 309 -3.92 7.02 -7.26
C THR A 309 -4.24 7.98 -6.12
N TYR A 310 -3.86 7.65 -4.88
CA TYR A 310 -4.10 8.50 -3.72
C TYR A 310 -3.37 9.85 -3.83
N ALA A 311 -2.14 9.87 -4.32
CA ALA A 311 -1.39 11.11 -4.55
C ALA A 311 -2.04 11.97 -5.64
N LYS A 312 -2.57 11.38 -6.72
CA LYS A 312 -3.37 12.08 -7.75
C LYS A 312 -4.68 12.64 -7.19
N ASP A 313 -5.26 11.99 -6.19
CA ASP A 313 -6.46 12.42 -5.49
C ASP A 313 -6.13 13.41 -4.33
N GLY A 314 -4.89 13.90 -4.24
CA GLY A 314 -4.45 14.95 -3.31
C GLY A 314 -4.07 14.47 -1.89
N LYS A 315 -3.88 13.17 -1.70
CA LYS A 315 -3.40 12.63 -0.42
C LYS A 315 -1.90 12.87 -0.25
N LEU A 316 -1.50 13.22 0.96
CA LEU A 316 -0.09 13.37 1.33
C LEU A 316 0.58 12.00 1.54
N ALA A 317 1.90 11.95 1.46
CA ALA A 317 2.68 10.74 1.68
C ALA A 317 2.34 10.04 3.01
N LYS A 318 2.16 10.79 4.09
CA LYS A 318 1.81 10.25 5.42
C LYS A 318 0.41 9.63 5.46
N ASP A 319 -0.56 10.20 4.72
CA ASP A 319 -1.91 9.62 4.60
C ASP A 319 -1.86 8.30 3.83
N ILE A 320 -1.04 8.24 2.77
CA ILE A 320 -0.82 7.04 1.96
C ILE A 320 -0.18 5.94 2.82
N ILE A 321 0.85 6.28 3.59
CA ILE A 321 1.51 5.36 4.54
C ILE A 321 0.52 4.84 5.57
N ALA A 322 -0.25 5.72 6.21
CA ALA A 322 -1.23 5.33 7.22
C ALA A 322 -2.33 4.41 6.68
N HIS A 323 -2.67 4.55 5.40
CA HIS A 323 -3.62 3.66 4.72
C HIS A 323 -3.07 2.23 4.57
N TYR A 324 -1.81 2.09 4.11
CA TYR A 324 -1.22 0.77 3.80
C TYR A 324 -0.55 0.09 5.00
N TYR A 325 -0.21 0.85 6.03
CA TYR A 325 0.39 0.34 7.27
C TYR A 325 -0.37 0.92 8.49
N PRO A 326 -1.63 0.48 8.69
CA PRO A 326 -2.46 1.00 9.78
C PRO A 326 -1.80 0.78 11.15
N GLY A 327 -1.94 1.75 12.03
CA GLY A 327 -1.37 1.73 13.38
C GLY A 327 0.12 2.04 13.46
N THR A 328 0.80 2.28 12.33
CA THR A 328 2.22 2.67 12.34
C THR A 328 2.39 4.17 12.58
N GLN A 329 3.54 4.54 13.10
CA GLN A 329 3.97 5.92 13.32
C GLN A 329 5.20 6.23 12.46
N VAL A 330 5.19 7.40 11.80
CA VAL A 330 6.37 7.91 11.10
C VAL A 330 7.32 8.53 12.12
N LYS A 331 8.54 8.01 12.20
CA LYS A 331 9.61 8.51 13.08
C LYS A 331 10.77 9.02 12.25
N LYS A 332 11.27 10.22 12.57
CA LYS A 332 12.48 10.78 11.93
C LYS A 332 13.72 10.39 12.73
N LEU A 333 14.70 9.78 12.08
CA LEU A 333 15.97 9.34 12.68
C LEU A 333 17.05 10.43 12.63
N TRP A 334 17.25 11.06 11.45
CA TRP A 334 18.24 12.15 11.22
C TRP A 334 17.61 13.30 10.45
N GLN A 335 18.30 14.45 10.48
CA GLN A 335 17.90 15.69 9.80
C GLN A 335 18.43 15.72 8.34
#